data_a97af32ec79e1cc280fa0a345fa3de59
#
_entry.id   a97af32ec79e1cc280fa0a345fa3de59
#
_cell.length_a   1.000
_cell.length_b   1.000
_cell.length_c   1.000
_cell.angle_alpha   90.00
_cell.angle_beta   90.00
_cell.angle_gamma   90.00
#
_symmetry.space_group_name_H-M   'P 1'
#
loop_
_entity.id
_entity.type
_entity.pdbx_description
1 polymer ?
#
loop_
_entity_poly.entity_id
_entity_poly.type
_entity_poly.pdbx_seq_one_letter_code
_entity_poly.pdbx_strand_id
1 'polypeptide(L)'
;MTDEELIVSAASLLKPRTMKDGRLIGDVGAALLTHKGTPYFGVCIDTGSGTGFCAEHSAIAAMVTSGEYRIAKIVAVWRDERDGNLYVLPPCGRCREFMRQIDEANLETQVVLGRHKSMKLKEMLPYHEWPEPLEP
;
A
#
# COMPACT_ATOMS: atom_id res chain seq x y z
N MET A 1 10.14 13.22 4.48
CA MET A 1 9.27 12.51 5.44
C MET A 1 9.96 11.24 5.89
N THR A 2 10.09 11.04 7.20
CA THR A 2 10.68 9.81 7.75
C THR A 2 9.69 8.66 7.70
N ASP A 3 10.18 7.44 7.91
CA ASP A 3 9.31 6.25 7.97
C ASP A 3 8.28 6.40 9.11
N GLU A 4 8.70 6.91 10.26
CA GLU A 4 7.80 7.17 11.39
C GLU A 4 6.72 8.20 11.04
N GLU A 5 7.07 9.28 10.38
CA GLU A 5 6.12 10.29 9.93
C GLU A 5 5.11 9.70 8.95
N LEU A 6 5.56 8.83 8.06
CA LEU A 6 4.69 8.16 7.10
C LEU A 6 3.73 7.20 7.80
N ILE A 7 4.21 6.45 8.79
CA ILE A 7 3.38 5.59 9.65
C ILE A 7 2.32 6.41 10.37
N VAL A 8 2.70 7.52 10.98
CA VAL A 8 1.77 8.41 11.69
C VAL A 8 0.71 8.97 10.75
N SER A 9 1.11 9.37 9.54
CA SER A 9 0.18 9.86 8.52
C SER A 9 -0.84 8.79 8.13
N ALA A 10 -0.40 7.56 7.91
CA ALA A 10 -1.29 6.45 7.60
C ALA A 10 -2.24 6.16 8.76
N ALA A 11 -1.74 6.16 9.99
CA ALA A 11 -2.55 5.91 11.18
C ALA A 11 -3.63 7.00 11.39
N SER A 12 -3.35 8.23 11.00
CA SER A 12 -4.32 9.34 11.14
C SER A 12 -5.56 9.16 10.28
N LEU A 13 -5.50 8.27 9.27
CA LEU A 13 -6.63 8.00 8.38
C LEU A 13 -7.62 7.00 8.97
N LEU A 14 -7.23 6.28 10.04
CA LEU A 14 -8.02 5.18 10.59
C LEU A 14 -9.27 5.67 11.27
N LYS A 15 -10.40 5.57 10.55
CA LYS A 15 -11.75 5.86 11.03
C LYS A 15 -12.67 4.75 10.56
N PRO A 16 -12.52 3.54 11.12
CA PRO A 16 -13.27 2.39 10.63
C PRO A 16 -14.77 2.61 10.77
N ARG A 17 -15.53 2.22 9.75
CA ARG A 17 -16.98 2.36 9.69
C ARG A 17 -17.62 1.01 9.41
N THR A 18 -18.59 0.63 10.22
CA THR A 18 -19.44 -0.52 9.96
C THR A 18 -20.62 -0.10 9.09
N MET A 19 -20.73 -0.74 7.93
CA MET A 19 -21.83 -0.49 7.00
C MET A 19 -23.08 -1.22 7.46
N LYS A 20 -24.23 -0.90 6.85
CA LYS A 20 -25.55 -1.48 7.24
C LYS A 20 -25.57 -3.00 7.16
N ASP A 21 -24.80 -3.60 6.24
CA ASP A 21 -24.72 -5.05 6.06
C ASP A 21 -23.64 -5.70 6.93
N GLY A 22 -23.03 -4.95 7.85
CA GLY A 22 -22.02 -5.46 8.78
C GLY A 22 -20.58 -5.40 8.26
N ARG A 23 -20.36 -4.97 7.02
CA ARG A 23 -19.00 -4.83 6.48
C ARG A 23 -18.26 -3.68 7.16
N LEU A 24 -16.98 -3.88 7.41
CA LEU A 24 -16.10 -2.86 7.98
C LEU A 24 -15.28 -2.24 6.86
N ILE A 25 -15.32 -0.92 6.75
CA ILE A 25 -14.57 -0.15 5.75
C ILE A 25 -13.63 0.83 6.47
N GLY A 26 -12.43 1.00 5.95
CA GLY A 26 -11.48 2.01 6.43
C GLY A 26 -10.72 1.61 7.68
N ASP A 27 -10.59 0.32 7.96
CA ASP A 27 -9.79 -0.17 9.09
C ASP A 27 -8.29 -0.33 8.76
N VAL A 28 -7.92 -0.21 7.50
CA VAL A 28 -6.51 -0.14 7.08
C VAL A 28 -6.29 1.20 6.36
N GLY A 29 -5.23 1.89 6.74
CA GLY A 29 -4.82 3.15 6.12
C GLY A 29 -3.46 2.99 5.46
N ALA A 30 -3.28 3.61 4.31
CA ALA A 30 -2.01 3.62 3.60
C ALA A 30 -1.55 5.05 3.31
N ALA A 31 -0.25 5.25 3.36
CA ALA A 31 0.38 6.49 2.96
C ALA A 31 1.57 6.15 2.06
N LEU A 32 1.72 6.92 1.00
CA LEU A 32 2.89 6.81 0.14
C LEU A 32 3.51 8.18 -0.08
N LEU A 33 4.80 8.17 -0.39
CA LEU A 33 5.56 9.36 -0.75
C LEU A 33 6.11 9.12 -2.14
N THR A 34 5.85 10.04 -3.07
CA THR A 34 6.39 9.93 -4.43
C THR A 34 7.87 10.31 -4.47
N HIS A 35 8.53 10.00 -5.57
CA HIS A 35 9.93 10.40 -5.78
C HIS A 35 10.10 11.93 -5.82
N LYS A 36 9.03 12.70 -6.05
CA LYS A 36 9.03 14.16 -6.01
C LYS A 36 8.73 14.70 -4.61
N GLY A 37 8.47 13.82 -3.63
CA GLY A 37 8.18 14.22 -2.27
C GLY A 37 6.71 14.53 -2.01
N THR A 38 5.80 14.16 -2.90
CA THR A 38 4.36 14.38 -2.73
C THR A 38 3.73 13.19 -1.99
N PRO A 39 3.01 13.43 -0.89
CA PRO A 39 2.31 12.35 -0.18
C PRO A 39 0.93 12.10 -0.80
N TYR A 40 0.51 10.83 -0.79
CA TYR A 40 -0.85 10.41 -1.14
C TYR A 40 -1.33 9.39 -0.12
N PHE A 41 -2.64 9.38 0.11
CA PHE A 41 -3.27 8.63 1.20
C PHE A 41 -4.48 7.85 0.70
N GLY A 42 -4.80 6.77 1.38
CA GLY A 42 -5.99 5.98 1.07
C GLY A 42 -6.36 5.05 2.20
N VAL A 43 -7.60 4.58 2.18
CA VAL A 43 -8.11 3.56 3.11
C VAL A 43 -8.64 2.38 2.32
N CYS A 44 -8.72 1.23 2.95
CA CYS A 44 -9.28 0.03 2.33
C CYS A 44 -10.79 0.18 2.15
N ILE A 45 -11.31 -0.47 1.10
CA ILE A 45 -12.73 -0.52 0.79
C ILE A 45 -13.09 -1.99 0.64
N ASP A 46 -13.87 -2.53 1.59
CA ASP A 46 -14.24 -3.93 1.63
C ASP A 46 -15.64 -4.12 1.05
N THR A 47 -15.70 -4.59 -0.18
CA THR A 47 -16.93 -4.90 -0.89
C THR A 47 -16.86 -6.30 -1.45
N GLY A 48 -18.03 -6.89 -1.70
CA GLY A 48 -18.13 -8.27 -2.17
C GLY A 48 -17.79 -8.44 -3.64
N SER A 49 -17.74 -9.71 -4.06
CA SER A 49 -17.57 -10.11 -5.48
C SER A 49 -16.26 -9.61 -6.11
N GLY A 50 -15.21 -9.47 -5.29
CA GLY A 50 -13.91 -9.01 -5.78
C GLY A 50 -13.86 -7.55 -6.18
N THR A 51 -14.85 -6.75 -5.83
CA THR A 51 -14.90 -5.32 -6.21
C THR A 51 -14.15 -4.41 -5.25
N GLY A 52 -13.86 -4.88 -4.03
CA GLY A 52 -13.10 -4.13 -3.05
C GLY A 52 -11.60 -4.10 -3.30
N PHE A 53 -10.90 -3.24 -2.60
CA PHE A 53 -9.46 -3.12 -2.76
C PHE A 53 -8.75 -2.60 -1.51
N CYS A 54 -7.45 -2.83 -1.46
CA CYS A 54 -6.59 -2.48 -0.34
C CYS A 54 -6.38 -0.97 -0.22
N ALA A 55 -5.97 -0.52 0.96
CA ALA A 55 -5.65 0.87 1.22
C ALA A 55 -4.55 1.40 0.28
N GLU A 56 -3.58 0.57 -0.06
CA GLU A 56 -2.51 0.94 -0.99
C GLU A 56 -3.06 1.27 -2.38
N HIS A 57 -4.05 0.50 -2.86
CA HIS A 57 -4.72 0.80 -4.13
C HIS A 57 -5.37 2.18 -4.12
N SER A 58 -6.03 2.55 -3.00
CA SER A 58 -6.66 3.87 -2.87
C SER A 58 -5.62 4.99 -2.94
N ALA A 59 -4.51 4.85 -2.23
CA ALA A 59 -3.43 5.84 -2.24
C ALA A 59 -2.79 5.95 -3.64
N ILE A 60 -2.56 4.81 -4.30
CA ILE A 60 -1.99 4.77 -5.65
C ILE A 60 -2.96 5.39 -6.66
N ALA A 61 -4.27 5.13 -6.54
CA ALA A 61 -5.27 5.75 -7.41
C ALA A 61 -5.24 7.27 -7.32
N ALA A 62 -5.09 7.82 -6.11
CA ALA A 62 -4.95 9.26 -5.91
C ALA A 62 -3.67 9.80 -6.56
N MET A 63 -2.55 9.09 -6.40
CA MET A 63 -1.27 9.44 -7.01
C MET A 63 -1.37 9.48 -8.54
N VAL A 64 -1.90 8.42 -9.14
CA VAL A 64 -2.03 8.30 -10.61
C VAL A 64 -2.99 9.36 -11.15
N THR A 65 -4.09 9.65 -10.44
CA THR A 65 -5.03 10.70 -10.81
C THR A 65 -4.33 12.05 -10.91
N SER A 66 -3.34 12.31 -10.05
CA SER A 66 -2.55 13.55 -10.06
C SER A 66 -1.39 13.54 -11.06
N GLY A 67 -1.20 12.44 -11.80
CA GLY A 67 -0.17 12.37 -12.84
C GLY A 67 1.20 11.91 -12.36
N GLU A 68 1.31 11.32 -11.17
CA GLU A 68 2.55 10.74 -10.67
C GLU A 68 2.47 9.22 -10.66
N TYR A 69 3.59 8.55 -10.87
CA TYR A 69 3.62 7.09 -11.05
C TYR A 69 4.72 6.40 -10.25
N ARG A 70 5.70 7.13 -9.73
CA ARG A 70 6.85 6.58 -9.02
C ARG A 70 6.74 6.80 -7.53
N ILE A 71 6.80 5.70 -6.79
CA ILE A 71 6.66 5.66 -5.35
C ILE A 71 8.05 5.53 -4.72
N ALA A 72 8.43 6.49 -3.88
CA ALA A 72 9.67 6.38 -3.12
C ALA A 72 9.48 5.46 -1.91
N LYS A 73 8.40 5.66 -1.15
CA LYS A 73 8.08 4.88 0.06
C LYS A 73 6.59 4.63 0.13
N ILE A 74 6.20 3.51 0.74
CA ILE A 74 4.79 3.18 1.01
C ILE A 74 4.67 2.42 2.32
N VAL A 75 3.58 2.67 3.05
CA VAL A 75 3.24 1.95 4.27
C VAL A 75 1.74 1.74 4.37
N ALA A 76 1.33 0.65 4.97
CA ALA A 76 -0.06 0.41 5.35
C ALA A 76 -0.12 0.02 6.83
N VAL A 77 -1.12 0.51 7.55
CA VAL A 77 -1.26 0.28 8.98
C VAL A 77 -2.67 -0.14 9.33
N TRP A 78 -2.78 -0.92 10.39
CA TRP A 78 -4.03 -1.38 10.98
C TRP A 78 -3.93 -1.30 12.49
N ARG A 79 -5.01 -0.84 13.15
CA ARG A 79 -5.08 -0.81 14.60
C ARG A 79 -6.02 -1.90 15.10
N ASP A 80 -5.53 -2.76 15.98
CA ASP A 80 -6.38 -3.75 16.64
C ASP A 80 -7.23 -3.05 17.68
N GLU A 81 -8.55 -3.09 17.53
CA GLU A 81 -9.48 -2.45 18.46
C GLU A 81 -9.48 -3.12 19.84
N ARG A 82 -9.08 -4.39 19.92
CA ARG A 82 -9.07 -5.15 21.17
C ARG A 82 -7.97 -4.67 22.14
N ASP A 83 -6.81 -4.30 21.64
CA ASP A 83 -5.66 -3.91 22.44
C ASP A 83 -5.13 -2.51 22.12
N GLY A 84 -5.65 -1.86 21.08
CA GLY A 84 -5.21 -0.53 20.66
C GLY A 84 -3.86 -0.50 19.95
N ASN A 85 -3.22 -1.64 19.75
CA ASN A 85 -1.92 -1.70 19.11
C ASN A 85 -2.02 -1.40 17.62
N LEU A 86 -1.04 -0.67 17.12
CA LEU A 86 -0.89 -0.35 15.71
C LEU A 86 0.07 -1.34 15.06
N TYR A 87 -0.34 -1.92 13.96
CA TYR A 87 0.45 -2.87 13.17
C TYR A 87 0.78 -2.28 11.81
N VAL A 88 2.01 -2.47 11.35
CA VAL A 88 2.38 -2.18 9.97
C VAL A 88 2.18 -3.47 9.18
N LEU A 89 1.34 -3.39 8.15
CA LEU A 89 1.01 -4.54 7.32
C LEU A 89 1.91 -4.57 6.08
N PRO A 90 2.48 -5.73 5.72
CA PRO A 90 3.11 -5.85 4.42
C PRO A 90 2.03 -5.77 3.34
N PRO A 91 2.35 -5.22 2.15
CA PRO A 91 1.40 -5.21 1.05
C PRO A 91 1.07 -6.63 0.61
N CYS A 92 -0.19 -6.88 0.28
CA CYS A 92 -0.59 -8.17 -0.28
C CYS A 92 0.01 -8.38 -1.68
N GLY A 93 -0.06 -9.60 -2.20
CA GLY A 93 0.49 -9.91 -3.51
C GLY A 93 -0.11 -9.05 -4.63
N ARG A 94 -1.40 -8.76 -4.55
CA ARG A 94 -2.09 -7.88 -5.50
C ARG A 94 -1.48 -6.48 -5.50
N CYS A 95 -1.22 -5.90 -4.33
CA CYS A 95 -0.64 -4.56 -4.21
C CYS A 95 0.80 -4.54 -4.71
N ARG A 96 1.58 -5.59 -4.44
CA ARG A 96 2.97 -5.70 -4.92
C ARG A 96 3.02 -5.69 -6.45
N GLU A 97 2.21 -6.51 -7.09
CA GLU A 97 2.14 -6.59 -8.54
C GLU A 97 1.57 -5.29 -9.14
N PHE A 98 0.56 -4.70 -8.50
CA PHE A 98 -0.03 -3.44 -8.95
C PHE A 98 1.00 -2.31 -8.99
N MET A 99 1.80 -2.16 -7.94
CA MET A 99 2.85 -1.14 -7.89
C MET A 99 3.85 -1.29 -9.04
N ARG A 100 4.29 -2.54 -9.32
CA ARG A 100 5.22 -2.81 -10.40
C ARG A 100 4.61 -2.44 -11.76
N GLN A 101 3.33 -2.77 -11.98
CA GLN A 101 2.67 -2.49 -13.25
C GLN A 101 2.42 -1.00 -13.49
N ILE A 102 2.29 -0.20 -12.44
CA ILE A 102 2.17 1.26 -12.58
C ILE A 102 3.44 1.86 -13.19
N ASP A 103 4.61 1.42 -12.71
CA ASP A 103 5.91 1.84 -13.24
C ASP A 103 6.98 0.84 -12.77
N GLU A 104 7.79 0.33 -13.69
CA GLU A 104 8.88 -0.59 -13.35
C GLU A 104 9.86 -0.03 -12.31
N ALA A 105 10.01 1.31 -12.28
CA ALA A 105 10.86 1.95 -11.28
C ALA A 105 10.36 1.70 -9.85
N ASN A 106 9.10 1.30 -9.67
CA ASN A 106 8.54 0.97 -8.37
C ASN A 106 9.12 -0.33 -7.77
N LEU A 107 9.88 -1.10 -8.53
CA LEU A 107 10.67 -2.20 -7.97
C LEU A 107 11.69 -1.69 -6.96
N GLU A 108 12.09 -0.44 -7.04
CA GLU A 108 12.99 0.22 -6.08
C GLU A 108 12.25 0.91 -4.92
N THR A 109 10.91 0.89 -4.92
CA THR A 109 10.11 1.46 -3.83
C THR A 109 10.51 0.84 -2.50
N GLN A 110 10.73 1.70 -1.51
CA GLN A 110 10.96 1.26 -0.13
C GLN A 110 9.63 0.95 0.54
N VAL A 111 9.39 -0.32 0.80
CA VAL A 111 8.20 -0.78 1.51
C VAL A 111 8.50 -0.76 3.00
N VAL A 112 7.81 0.10 3.75
CA VAL A 112 8.01 0.24 5.19
C VAL A 112 7.27 -0.92 5.87
N LEU A 113 7.99 -1.68 6.69
CA LEU A 113 7.47 -2.87 7.38
C LEU A 113 7.46 -2.70 8.90
N GLY A 114 7.90 -1.56 9.40
CA GLY A 114 7.96 -1.23 10.83
C GLY A 114 8.72 0.06 11.02
N ARG A 115 8.85 0.50 12.27
CA ARG A 115 9.59 1.73 12.56
C ARG A 115 11.06 1.67 12.16
N HIS A 116 11.62 0.46 12.16
CA HIS A 116 13.06 0.24 11.91
C HIS A 116 13.29 -0.86 10.89
N LYS A 117 12.31 -1.13 10.04
CA LYS A 117 12.41 -2.18 9.03
C LYS A 117 11.75 -1.73 7.75
N SER A 118 12.46 -1.89 6.65
CA SER A 118 11.94 -1.66 5.31
C SER A 118 12.63 -2.59 4.33
N MET A 119 12.04 -2.74 3.15
CA MET A 119 12.53 -3.65 2.11
C MET A 119 12.15 -3.07 0.76
N LYS A 120 12.98 -3.25 -0.25
CA LYS A 120 12.61 -2.85 -1.61
C LYS A 120 11.56 -3.79 -2.18
N LEU A 121 10.64 -3.24 -2.96
CA LEU A 121 9.56 -4.02 -3.56
C LEU A 121 10.10 -5.21 -4.35
N LYS A 122 11.20 -5.04 -5.07
CA LYS A 122 11.80 -6.13 -5.88
C LYS A 122 12.16 -7.36 -5.06
N GLU A 123 12.48 -7.20 -3.77
CA GLU A 123 12.78 -8.31 -2.87
C GLU A 123 11.53 -9.06 -2.43
N MET A 124 10.36 -8.44 -2.59
CA MET A 124 9.06 -9.00 -2.23
C MET A 124 8.28 -9.52 -3.45
N LEU A 125 8.86 -9.45 -4.64
CA LEU A 125 8.18 -9.80 -5.89
C LEU A 125 9.15 -10.50 -6.84
N PRO A 126 9.66 -11.69 -6.47
CA PRO A 126 10.54 -12.45 -7.34
C PRO A 126 9.78 -13.03 -8.54
N TYR A 127 10.51 -13.31 -9.62
CA TYR A 127 9.99 -13.97 -10.82
C TYR A 127 8.80 -13.24 -11.45
N HIS A 128 8.83 -11.90 -11.45
CA HIS A 128 7.78 -11.07 -12.02
C HIS A 128 8.00 -10.77 -13.51
N GLU A 129 9.18 -11.06 -14.06
CA GLU A 129 9.56 -10.73 -15.42
C GLU A 129 8.82 -11.60 -16.43
N TRP A 130 8.60 -11.04 -17.61
CA TRP A 130 8.05 -11.81 -18.72
C TRP A 130 8.98 -12.97 -19.06
N PRO A 131 8.47 -14.18 -19.26
CA PRO A 131 9.32 -15.34 -19.43
C PRO A 131 10.03 -15.36 -20.80
N GLU A 132 11.16 -16.04 -20.84
CA GLU A 132 11.85 -16.33 -22.08
C GLU A 132 11.17 -17.52 -22.80
N PRO A 133 11.18 -17.57 -24.14
CA PRO A 133 10.69 -18.74 -24.84
C PRO A 133 11.54 -19.96 -24.54
N LEU A 134 10.90 -21.13 -24.50
CA LEU A 134 11.64 -22.38 -24.36
C LEU A 134 12.52 -22.58 -25.59
N GLU A 135 13.72 -23.09 -25.36
CA GLU A 135 14.62 -23.48 -26.46
C GLU A 135 14.01 -24.68 -27.19
N PRO A 136 14.18 -24.79 -28.55
CA PRO A 136 13.66 -25.91 -29.33
C PRO A 136 14.33 -27.23 -28.97
#